data_ecc45ab1a377ed01ce1fa2e19b0eea27
#
_entry.id   ecc45ab1a377ed01ce1fa2e19b0eea27
#
_cell.length_a   1.000
_cell.length_b   1.000
_cell.length_c   1.000
_cell.angle_alpha   90.00
_cell.angle_beta   90.00
_cell.angle_gamma   90.00
#
_symmetry.space_group_name_H-M   'P 1'
#
loop_
_entity.id
_entity.type
_entity.pdbx_description
1 polymer ?
#
loop_
_entity_poly.entity_id
_entity_poly.type
_entity_poly.pdbx_seq_one_letter_code
_entity_poly.pdbx_strand_id
1 'polypeptide(L)'
;MPSSTCSMEVRAWKRMKSDIAGRRVAAGACYIMMPAMSKPARQAASDPAASSAATRAVEAACARRGVRLTPMRRAAYEEMVEHAAPISAYELLERMQQSTGRRLAPPTVYRALDFLLEEGFVHRIESRNAFVVCDHPGDRHESIYFVCRECGASREEHHAQVRDALNERARSLGFAPKRQVVEVYGLCAGCAERD
;
A
#
# COMPACT_ATOMS: atom_id res chain seq x y z
N MET A 1 -22.44 10.79 -33.54
CA MET A 1 -23.34 9.86 -32.82
C MET A 1 -22.53 9.13 -31.76
N PRO A 2 -22.67 9.37 -30.49
CA PRO A 2 -21.94 8.67 -29.45
C PRO A 2 -22.73 7.43 -28.97
N SER A 3 -22.01 6.33 -28.92
CA SER A 3 -22.47 4.96 -28.67
C SER A 3 -22.96 4.70 -27.24
N SER A 4 -24.12 4.05 -27.18
CA SER A 4 -24.92 3.70 -26.00
C SER A 4 -24.42 2.54 -25.14
N THR A 5 -23.13 2.24 -25.10
CA THR A 5 -22.58 1.06 -24.40
C THR A 5 -22.22 1.26 -22.93
N CYS A 6 -22.09 2.48 -22.45
CA CYS A 6 -21.69 2.75 -21.06
C CYS A 6 -22.83 2.57 -20.03
N SER A 7 -24.10 2.52 -20.45
CA SER A 7 -25.25 2.46 -19.55
C SER A 7 -25.62 1.05 -19.08
N MET A 8 -25.14 0.00 -19.76
CA MET A 8 -25.46 -1.40 -19.40
C MET A 8 -24.56 -1.94 -18.30
N GLU A 9 -23.31 -1.54 -18.25
CA GLU A 9 -22.35 -2.04 -17.25
C GLU A 9 -22.64 -1.53 -15.82
N VAL A 10 -23.11 -0.31 -15.68
CA VAL A 10 -23.49 0.27 -14.37
C VAL A 10 -24.71 -0.42 -13.78
N ARG A 11 -25.63 -0.92 -14.61
CA ARG A 11 -26.83 -1.67 -14.16
C ARG A 11 -26.47 -3.11 -13.75
N ALA A 12 -25.52 -3.74 -14.41
CA ALA A 12 -25.00 -5.06 -14.03
C ALA A 12 -24.28 -5.03 -12.68
N TRP A 13 -23.51 -3.99 -12.43
CA TRP A 13 -22.82 -3.76 -11.14
C TRP A 13 -23.80 -3.57 -9.97
N LYS A 14 -24.90 -2.85 -10.15
CA LYS A 14 -25.92 -2.66 -9.11
C LYS A 14 -26.69 -3.94 -8.78
N ARG A 15 -26.90 -4.82 -9.77
CA ARG A 15 -27.60 -6.09 -9.58
C ARG A 15 -26.71 -7.11 -8.83
N MET A 16 -25.40 -7.10 -9.08
CA MET A 16 -24.44 -7.98 -8.39
C MET A 16 -24.31 -7.67 -6.89
N LYS A 17 -24.51 -6.41 -6.47
CA LYS A 17 -24.50 -6.04 -5.04
C LYS A 17 -25.69 -6.61 -4.25
N SER A 18 -26.85 -6.82 -4.87
CA SER A 18 -28.02 -7.37 -4.20
C SER A 18 -27.95 -8.90 -4.01
N ASP A 19 -27.20 -9.61 -4.86
CA ASP A 19 -27.06 -11.06 -4.78
C ASP A 19 -26.02 -11.55 -3.77
N ILE A 20 -25.08 -10.68 -3.38
CA ILE A 20 -24.02 -11.00 -2.40
C ILE A 20 -24.55 -10.92 -0.95
N ALA A 21 -25.61 -10.13 -0.70
CA ALA A 21 -26.16 -9.94 0.64
C ALA A 21 -26.97 -11.14 1.19
N GLY A 22 -27.26 -12.15 0.36
CA GLY A 22 -28.20 -13.25 0.71
C GLY A 22 -27.60 -14.66 0.77
N ARG A 23 -26.35 -14.89 0.42
CA ARG A 23 -25.77 -16.24 0.42
C ARG A 23 -24.83 -16.45 1.61
N ARG A 24 -25.31 -17.23 2.59
CA ARG A 24 -24.42 -17.89 3.56
C ARG A 24 -23.50 -18.83 2.79
N VAL A 25 -22.22 -18.46 2.67
CA VAL A 25 -21.21 -19.35 2.12
C VAL A 25 -20.92 -20.41 3.17
N ALA A 26 -21.25 -21.68 2.83
CA ALA A 26 -20.93 -22.81 3.69
C ALA A 26 -19.43 -22.86 3.94
N ALA A 27 -19.05 -22.96 5.21
CA ALA A 27 -17.68 -23.08 5.68
C ALA A 27 -17.09 -24.44 5.26
N GLY A 28 -16.42 -24.46 4.12
CA GLY A 28 -15.58 -25.54 3.63
C GLY A 28 -14.23 -24.91 3.26
N ALA A 29 -13.59 -24.31 4.24
CA ALA A 29 -12.32 -23.62 4.04
C ALA A 29 -11.18 -24.62 4.14
N CYS A 30 -10.44 -24.76 3.07
CA CYS A 30 -9.05 -25.19 3.11
C CYS A 30 -8.26 -24.11 3.86
N TYR A 31 -8.21 -24.22 5.18
CA TYR A 31 -7.43 -23.35 6.06
C TYR A 31 -5.95 -23.76 5.91
N ILE A 32 -5.26 -23.10 5.00
CA ILE A 32 -3.79 -23.17 4.99
C ILE A 32 -3.35 -22.56 6.31
N MET A 33 -2.83 -23.39 7.21
CA MET A 33 -2.21 -22.96 8.45
C MET A 33 -1.07 -21.99 8.12
N MET A 34 -1.39 -20.70 8.09
CA MET A 34 -0.35 -19.67 8.08
C MET A 34 0.36 -19.70 9.43
N PRO A 35 1.70 -19.66 9.46
CA PRO A 35 2.41 -19.53 10.71
C PRO A 35 1.87 -18.29 11.45
N ALA A 36 1.65 -18.43 12.75
CA ALA A 36 1.11 -17.40 13.61
C ALA A 36 1.81 -16.07 13.31
N MET A 37 1.01 -15.08 12.87
CA MET A 37 1.49 -13.72 12.62
C MET A 37 2.04 -13.18 13.94
N SER A 38 3.36 -13.34 14.13
CA SER A 38 4.09 -12.79 15.24
C SER A 38 4.02 -11.26 15.15
N LYS A 39 3.34 -10.68 16.12
CA LYS A 39 3.26 -9.25 16.51
C LYS A 39 2.76 -8.25 15.44
N PRO A 40 1.88 -7.30 15.83
CA PRO A 40 1.47 -6.22 14.96
C PRO A 40 2.72 -5.43 14.52
N ALA A 41 2.74 -5.01 13.26
CA ALA A 41 3.82 -4.25 12.61
C ALA A 41 4.23 -2.94 13.33
N ARG A 42 3.57 -2.61 14.44
CA ARG A 42 3.85 -1.45 15.28
C ARG A 42 5.21 -1.46 15.99
N GLN A 43 5.91 -2.59 16.11
CA GLN A 43 7.14 -2.66 16.90
C GLN A 43 8.45 -2.58 16.12
N ALA A 44 8.43 -2.76 14.80
CA ALA A 44 9.67 -2.68 14.01
C ALA A 44 10.13 -1.24 13.72
N ALA A 45 9.24 -0.26 13.77
CA ALA A 45 9.54 1.11 13.37
C ALA A 45 9.91 2.07 14.52
N SER A 46 9.86 1.63 15.76
CA SER A 46 10.34 2.42 16.90
C SER A 46 11.83 2.22 17.20
N ASP A 47 12.53 1.41 16.39
CA ASP A 47 13.98 1.24 16.50
C ASP A 47 14.68 2.30 15.64
N PRO A 48 15.38 3.28 16.23
CA PRO A 48 16.11 4.31 15.51
C PRO A 48 17.16 3.74 14.53
N ALA A 49 17.69 2.55 14.83
CA ALA A 49 18.63 1.87 13.96
C ALA A 49 17.95 1.34 12.67
N ALA A 50 16.73 0.81 12.79
CA ALA A 50 15.94 0.35 11.65
C ALA A 50 15.50 1.52 10.75
N SER A 51 15.03 2.63 11.34
CA SER A 51 14.68 3.85 10.63
C SER A 51 15.89 4.41 9.84
N SER A 52 17.03 4.50 10.48
CA SER A 52 18.29 4.93 9.87
C SER A 52 18.74 3.97 8.74
N ALA A 53 18.52 2.67 8.87
CA ALA A 53 18.85 1.71 7.82
C ALA A 53 17.95 1.87 6.59
N ALA A 54 16.65 2.05 6.80
CA ALA A 54 15.68 2.28 5.71
C ALA A 54 16.03 3.55 4.91
N THR A 55 16.33 4.65 5.58
CA THR A 55 16.76 5.90 4.93
C THR A 55 18.04 5.71 4.12
N ARG A 56 19.05 5.02 4.66
CA ARG A 56 20.29 4.73 3.91
C ARG A 56 20.04 3.86 2.68
N ALA A 57 19.13 2.90 2.76
CA ALA A 57 18.76 2.05 1.61
C ALA A 57 18.17 2.90 0.46
N VAL A 58 17.30 3.84 0.78
CA VAL A 58 16.71 4.77 -0.20
C VAL A 58 17.77 5.71 -0.77
N GLU A 59 18.67 6.25 0.04
CA GLU A 59 19.81 7.08 -0.43
C GLU A 59 20.69 6.31 -1.42
N ALA A 60 21.04 5.08 -1.08
CA ALA A 60 21.85 4.23 -1.95
C ALA A 60 21.10 3.89 -3.25
N ALA A 61 19.80 3.62 -3.19
CA ALA A 61 18.98 3.38 -4.38
C ALA A 61 18.89 4.62 -5.29
N CYS A 62 18.70 5.82 -4.72
CA CYS A 62 18.72 7.07 -5.45
C CYS A 62 20.07 7.30 -6.14
N ALA A 63 21.18 7.06 -5.43
CA ALA A 63 22.52 7.20 -5.99
C ALA A 63 22.76 6.25 -7.18
N ARG A 64 22.35 4.97 -7.07
CA ARG A 64 22.45 3.99 -8.16
C ARG A 64 21.63 4.39 -9.39
N ARG A 65 20.48 5.01 -9.19
CA ARG A 65 19.56 5.41 -10.27
C ARG A 65 19.85 6.80 -10.83
N GLY A 66 20.78 7.54 -10.25
CA GLY A 66 21.10 8.92 -10.64
C GLY A 66 19.96 9.91 -10.35
N VAL A 67 19.04 9.58 -9.43
CA VAL A 67 17.94 10.47 -9.03
C VAL A 67 18.24 11.18 -7.72
N ARG A 68 17.76 12.43 -7.58
CA ARG A 68 18.09 13.25 -6.44
C ARG A 68 17.08 13.10 -5.31
N LEU A 69 17.52 12.57 -4.16
CA LEU A 69 16.78 12.63 -2.91
C LEU A 69 16.98 14.02 -2.26
N THR A 70 16.02 14.94 -2.48
CA THR A 70 16.10 16.29 -1.88
C THR A 70 15.80 16.21 -0.38
N PRO A 71 16.24 17.24 0.43
CA PRO A 71 15.95 17.25 1.87
C PRO A 71 14.46 17.07 2.21
N MET A 72 13.56 17.64 1.40
CA MET A 72 12.11 17.51 1.61
C MET A 72 11.60 16.09 1.35
N ARG A 73 12.09 15.43 0.29
CA ARG A 73 11.74 14.03 -0.03
C ARG A 73 12.26 13.08 1.04
N ARG A 74 13.48 13.34 1.53
CA ARG A 74 14.08 12.60 2.63
C ARG A 74 13.24 12.76 3.91
N ALA A 75 12.91 13.99 4.31
CA ALA A 75 12.11 14.24 5.51
C ALA A 75 10.73 13.59 5.43
N ALA A 76 10.07 13.64 4.27
CA ALA A 76 8.79 12.95 4.07
C ALA A 76 8.92 11.43 4.25
N TYR A 77 9.98 10.82 3.72
CA TYR A 77 10.24 9.40 3.87
C TYR A 77 10.53 9.02 5.33
N GLU A 78 11.37 9.79 6.02
CA GLU A 78 11.71 9.58 7.42
C GLU A 78 10.50 9.65 8.34
N GLU A 79 9.62 10.64 8.17
CA GLU A 79 8.35 10.73 8.91
C GLU A 79 7.44 9.52 8.68
N MET A 80 7.40 9.00 7.45
CA MET A 80 6.61 7.81 7.15
C MET A 80 7.21 6.55 7.79
N VAL A 81 8.52 6.40 7.80
CA VAL A 81 9.22 5.29 8.46
C VAL A 81 8.95 5.31 9.97
N GLU A 82 9.05 6.48 10.60
CA GLU A 82 8.79 6.65 12.02
C GLU A 82 7.33 6.37 12.40
N HIS A 83 6.39 6.73 11.51
CA HIS A 83 4.98 6.47 11.73
C HIS A 83 4.63 4.98 11.67
N ALA A 84 5.32 4.22 10.83
CA ALA A 84 5.21 2.75 10.69
C ALA A 84 3.80 2.20 10.39
N ALA A 85 2.90 3.03 9.94
CA ALA A 85 1.53 2.67 9.57
C ALA A 85 1.14 3.42 8.29
N PRO A 86 0.09 2.99 7.58
CA PRO A 86 -0.43 3.77 6.46
C PRO A 86 -0.80 5.18 6.90
N ILE A 87 -0.30 6.19 6.20
CA ILE A 87 -0.47 7.60 6.52
C ILE A 87 -1.09 8.35 5.33
N SER A 88 -2.06 9.22 5.59
CA SER A 88 -2.61 10.10 4.56
C SER A 88 -1.64 11.25 4.25
N ALA A 89 -1.78 11.87 3.06
CA ALA A 89 -0.96 13.03 2.71
C ALA A 89 -1.16 14.22 3.66
N TYR A 90 -2.36 14.39 4.20
CA TYR A 90 -2.66 15.43 5.18
C TYR A 90 -1.99 15.19 6.52
N GLU A 91 -2.08 13.98 7.03
CA GLU A 91 -1.44 13.57 8.28
C GLU A 91 0.09 13.67 8.17
N LEU A 92 0.66 13.26 7.02
CA LEU A 92 2.08 13.45 6.74
C LEU A 92 2.46 14.94 6.75
N LEU A 93 1.66 15.81 6.14
CA LEU A 93 1.86 17.25 6.15
C LEU A 93 1.88 17.79 7.58
N GLU A 94 0.93 17.42 8.42
CA GLU A 94 0.86 17.87 9.82
C GLU A 94 2.09 17.42 10.62
N ARG A 95 2.50 16.17 10.49
CA ARG A 95 3.70 15.63 11.14
C ARG A 95 4.97 16.35 10.70
N MET A 96 5.15 16.53 9.39
CA MET A 96 6.30 17.26 8.85
C MET A 96 6.32 18.74 9.29
N GLN A 97 5.18 19.37 9.47
CA GLN A 97 5.12 20.74 10.03
C GLN A 97 5.51 20.77 11.50
N GLN A 98 5.09 19.76 12.27
CA GLN A 98 5.45 19.63 13.69
C GLN A 98 6.95 19.38 13.86
N SER A 99 7.54 18.45 13.10
CA SER A 99 8.96 18.10 13.21
C SER A 99 9.90 19.21 12.71
N THR A 100 9.49 19.93 11.66
CA THR A 100 10.34 21.00 11.10
C THR A 100 10.11 22.38 11.73
N GLY A 101 9.03 22.56 12.48
CA GLY A 101 8.59 23.85 13.03
C GLY A 101 8.19 24.87 11.95
N ARG A 102 8.00 24.45 10.70
CA ARG A 102 7.72 25.32 9.55
C ARG A 102 6.36 25.01 8.93
N ARG A 103 5.67 26.05 8.48
CA ARG A 103 4.49 25.86 7.63
C ARG A 103 4.90 25.36 6.26
N LEU A 104 4.39 24.18 5.89
CA LEU A 104 4.59 23.60 4.57
C LEU A 104 3.33 23.74 3.75
N ALA A 105 3.50 24.08 2.46
CA ALA A 105 2.36 24.07 1.54
C ALA A 105 2.01 22.65 1.12
N PRO A 106 0.71 22.26 1.06
CA PRO A 106 0.29 20.92 0.65
C PRO A 106 0.96 20.40 -0.63
N PRO A 107 1.12 21.21 -1.72
CA PRO A 107 1.80 20.75 -2.93
C PRO A 107 3.25 20.27 -2.71
N THR A 108 3.91 20.72 -1.65
CA THR A 108 5.28 20.30 -1.33
C THR A 108 5.31 18.83 -0.91
N VAL A 109 4.35 18.42 -0.07
CA VAL A 109 4.25 17.03 0.40
C VAL A 109 3.78 16.13 -0.75
N TYR A 110 2.82 16.55 -1.56
CA TYR A 110 2.37 15.77 -2.72
C TYR A 110 3.51 15.50 -3.71
N ARG A 111 4.34 16.52 -4.02
CA ARG A 111 5.53 16.34 -4.88
C ARG A 111 6.58 15.39 -4.28
N ALA A 112 6.70 15.37 -2.96
CA ALA A 112 7.58 14.41 -2.30
C ALA A 112 7.01 12.99 -2.40
N LEU A 113 5.71 12.81 -2.14
CA LEU A 113 5.01 11.54 -2.27
C LEU A 113 5.02 11.01 -3.71
N ASP A 114 4.76 11.85 -4.72
CA ASP A 114 4.82 11.48 -6.13
C ASP A 114 6.19 10.89 -6.48
N PHE A 115 7.27 11.56 -6.09
CA PHE A 115 8.63 11.06 -6.29
C PHE A 115 8.86 9.72 -5.58
N LEU A 116 8.43 9.59 -4.32
CA LEU A 116 8.63 8.35 -3.55
C LEU A 116 7.84 7.19 -4.15
N LEU A 117 6.66 7.46 -4.71
CA LEU A 117 5.84 6.49 -5.45
C LEU A 117 6.48 6.09 -6.78
N GLU A 118 6.96 7.08 -7.56
CA GLU A 118 7.61 6.85 -8.87
C GLU A 118 8.86 5.98 -8.72
N GLU A 119 9.63 6.22 -7.65
CA GLU A 119 10.84 5.47 -7.34
C GLU A 119 10.57 4.13 -6.62
N GLY A 120 9.33 3.85 -6.23
CA GLY A 120 8.95 2.62 -5.53
C GLY A 120 9.49 2.53 -4.11
N PHE A 121 9.68 3.66 -3.44
CA PHE A 121 10.09 3.73 -2.03
C PHE A 121 8.89 3.72 -1.08
N VAL A 122 7.72 4.08 -1.61
CA VAL A 122 6.44 3.99 -0.93
C VAL A 122 5.40 3.43 -1.88
N HIS A 123 4.34 2.87 -1.32
CA HIS A 123 3.18 2.42 -2.05
C HIS A 123 1.93 3.17 -1.58
N ARG A 124 0.92 3.25 -2.44
CA ARG A 124 -0.37 3.82 -2.09
C ARG A 124 -1.38 2.69 -1.88
N ILE A 125 -2.06 2.72 -0.75
CA ILE A 125 -3.24 1.91 -0.48
C ILE A 125 -4.44 2.70 -1.01
N GLU A 126 -4.92 2.31 -2.20
CA GLU A 126 -5.89 3.10 -2.96
C GLU A 126 -7.23 3.24 -2.22
N SER A 127 -7.68 2.16 -1.59
CA SER A 127 -8.93 2.12 -0.84
C SER A 127 -8.99 3.05 0.37
N ARG A 128 -7.83 3.40 0.93
CA ARG A 128 -7.71 4.27 2.10
C ARG A 128 -7.14 5.64 1.76
N ASN A 129 -6.73 5.85 0.52
CA ASN A 129 -6.00 7.04 0.09
C ASN A 129 -4.82 7.34 1.03
N ALA A 130 -4.11 6.30 1.43
CA ALA A 130 -2.98 6.34 2.37
C ALA A 130 -1.72 5.80 1.70
N PHE A 131 -0.57 6.17 2.26
CA PHE A 131 0.74 5.79 1.78
C PHE A 131 1.44 4.94 2.83
N VAL A 132 2.22 3.97 2.39
CA VAL A 132 2.99 3.06 3.26
C VAL A 132 4.40 2.93 2.70
N VAL A 133 5.38 2.82 3.59
CA VAL A 133 6.78 2.57 3.21
C VAL A 133 6.90 1.18 2.60
N CYS A 134 7.70 1.07 1.55
CA CYS A 134 8.04 -0.21 0.94
C CYS A 134 9.10 -0.93 1.78
N ASP A 135 8.86 -2.19 2.10
CA ASP A 135 9.81 -3.02 2.87
C ASP A 135 11.08 -3.36 2.06
N HIS A 136 11.01 -3.28 0.72
CA HIS A 136 12.12 -3.58 -0.20
C HIS A 136 12.38 -2.40 -1.17
N PRO A 137 12.84 -1.24 -0.66
CA PRO A 137 13.04 -0.06 -1.48
C PRO A 137 14.15 -0.31 -2.51
N GLY A 138 13.84 -0.07 -3.77
CA GLY A 138 14.83 -0.14 -4.83
C GLY A 138 14.62 -1.24 -5.85
N ASP A 139 13.83 -2.25 -5.58
CA ASP A 139 13.40 -3.23 -6.55
C ASP A 139 11.99 -2.88 -7.06
N ARG A 140 11.79 -2.96 -8.38
CA ARG A 140 10.43 -2.89 -8.93
C ARG A 140 9.76 -4.22 -8.65
N HIS A 141 8.86 -4.22 -7.69
CA HIS A 141 8.10 -5.40 -7.32
C HIS A 141 6.62 -5.07 -7.24
N GLU A 142 5.83 -6.09 -7.43
CA GLU A 142 4.39 -6.04 -7.25
C GLU A 142 4.10 -6.51 -5.83
N SER A 143 3.39 -5.68 -5.09
CA SER A 143 3.08 -5.92 -3.69
C SER A 143 1.63 -6.31 -3.49
N ILE A 144 1.40 -7.25 -2.59
CA ILE A 144 0.07 -7.61 -2.10
C ILE A 144 -0.06 -7.02 -0.70
N TYR A 145 -1.06 -6.18 -0.49
CA TYR A 145 -1.33 -5.57 0.81
C TYR A 145 -2.48 -6.27 1.51
N PHE A 146 -2.23 -6.81 2.69
CA PHE A 146 -3.29 -7.25 3.61
C PHE A 146 -3.62 -6.10 4.55
N VAL A 147 -4.87 -5.62 4.50
CA VAL A 147 -5.30 -4.42 5.23
C VAL A 147 -6.39 -4.78 6.23
N CYS A 148 -6.14 -4.53 7.50
CA CYS A 148 -7.14 -4.75 8.54
C CYS A 148 -8.20 -3.63 8.50
N ARG A 149 -9.47 -4.01 8.44
CA ARG A 149 -10.59 -3.06 8.39
C ARG A 149 -10.82 -2.35 9.73
N GLU A 150 -10.50 -3.00 10.83
CA GLU A 150 -10.71 -2.47 12.17
C GLU A 150 -9.59 -1.51 12.61
N CYS A 151 -8.36 -2.02 12.73
CA CYS A 151 -7.26 -1.22 13.26
C CYS A 151 -6.43 -0.50 12.20
N GLY A 152 -6.67 -0.77 10.90
CA GLY A 152 -5.95 -0.15 9.81
C GLY A 152 -4.53 -0.67 9.59
N ALA A 153 -4.07 -1.63 10.38
CA ALA A 153 -2.76 -2.25 10.16
C ALA A 153 -2.69 -2.82 8.74
N SER A 154 -1.56 -2.59 8.09
CA SER A 154 -1.27 -3.17 6.77
C SER A 154 -0.01 -4.02 6.84
N ARG A 155 0.03 -5.04 6.00
CA ARG A 155 1.20 -5.88 5.79
C ARG A 155 1.44 -6.07 4.30
N GLU A 156 2.66 -5.83 3.89
CA GLU A 156 3.12 -6.09 2.55
C GLU A 156 3.61 -7.53 2.43
N GLU A 157 3.21 -8.20 1.36
CA GLU A 157 3.67 -9.56 1.03
C GLU A 157 4.05 -9.64 -0.45
N HIS A 158 5.07 -10.44 -0.75
CA HIS A 158 5.53 -10.71 -2.10
C HIS A 158 5.33 -12.19 -2.41
N HIS A 159 4.50 -12.48 -3.41
CA HIS A 159 4.23 -13.86 -3.78
C HIS A 159 4.28 -14.03 -5.29
N ALA A 160 5.37 -14.62 -5.78
CA ALA A 160 5.62 -14.78 -7.21
C ALA A 160 4.49 -15.51 -7.94
N GLN A 161 3.91 -16.54 -7.33
CA GLN A 161 2.80 -17.29 -7.95
C GLN A 161 1.55 -16.46 -8.16
N VAL A 162 1.21 -15.54 -7.24
CA VAL A 162 0.06 -14.64 -7.38
C VAL A 162 0.32 -13.66 -8.52
N ARG A 163 1.48 -13.06 -8.55
CA ARG A 163 1.92 -12.18 -9.63
C ARG A 163 1.83 -12.88 -10.99
N ASP A 164 2.41 -14.08 -11.08
CA ASP A 164 2.50 -14.81 -12.33
C ASP A 164 1.11 -15.23 -12.84
N ALA A 165 0.20 -15.62 -11.92
CA ALA A 165 -1.20 -15.91 -12.25
C ALA A 165 -1.94 -14.68 -12.77
N LEU A 166 -1.74 -13.51 -12.15
CA LEU A 166 -2.33 -12.26 -12.62
C LEU A 166 -1.80 -11.85 -14.00
N ASN A 167 -0.48 -11.98 -14.23
CA ASN A 167 0.16 -11.70 -15.50
C ASN A 167 -0.29 -12.65 -16.61
N GLU A 168 -0.44 -13.93 -16.31
CA GLU A 168 -0.98 -14.92 -17.24
C GLU A 168 -2.42 -14.59 -17.62
N ARG A 169 -3.25 -14.26 -16.61
CA ARG A 169 -4.62 -13.87 -16.88
C ARG A 169 -4.72 -12.59 -17.70
N ALA A 170 -3.91 -11.58 -17.40
CA ALA A 170 -3.85 -10.35 -18.18
C ALA A 170 -3.51 -10.63 -19.64
N ARG A 171 -2.48 -11.46 -19.89
CA ARG A 171 -2.09 -11.87 -21.26
C ARG A 171 -3.22 -12.59 -22.00
N SER A 172 -3.95 -13.48 -21.34
CA SER A 172 -5.07 -14.20 -21.94
C SER A 172 -6.24 -13.27 -22.33
N LEU A 173 -6.32 -12.08 -21.71
CA LEU A 173 -7.29 -11.04 -22.00
C LEU A 173 -6.77 -10.00 -23.02
N GLY A 174 -5.55 -10.17 -23.54
CA GLY A 174 -4.89 -9.16 -24.39
C GLY A 174 -4.51 -7.88 -23.65
N PHE A 175 -4.40 -7.93 -22.29
CA PHE A 175 -4.09 -6.80 -21.46
C PHE A 175 -2.61 -6.78 -21.09
N ALA A 176 -1.96 -5.62 -21.19
CA ALA A 176 -0.57 -5.40 -20.81
C ALA A 176 -0.53 -4.53 -19.54
N PRO A 177 -0.45 -5.10 -18.34
CA PRO A 177 -0.43 -4.33 -17.10
C PRO A 177 0.87 -3.51 -17.01
N LYS A 178 0.73 -2.22 -16.69
CA LYS A 178 1.86 -1.34 -16.41
C LYS A 178 2.20 -1.28 -14.91
N ARG A 179 1.19 -1.50 -14.08
CA ARG A 179 1.27 -1.53 -12.62
C ARG A 179 0.23 -2.51 -12.10
N GLN A 180 0.59 -3.26 -11.08
CA GLN A 180 -0.34 -4.13 -10.35
C GLN A 180 -0.37 -3.71 -8.89
N VAL A 181 -1.57 -3.60 -8.32
CA VAL A 181 -1.79 -3.39 -6.89
C VAL A 181 -2.86 -4.38 -6.48
N VAL A 182 -2.55 -5.22 -5.50
CA VAL A 182 -3.49 -6.19 -4.94
C VAL A 182 -3.72 -5.82 -3.48
N GLU A 183 -4.96 -5.56 -3.12
CA GLU A 183 -5.35 -5.26 -1.75
C GLU A 183 -6.35 -6.31 -1.26
N VAL A 184 -6.03 -6.93 -0.13
CA VAL A 184 -6.86 -7.94 0.52
C VAL A 184 -7.34 -7.38 1.86
N TYR A 185 -8.66 -7.34 2.03
CA TYR A 185 -9.30 -6.78 3.23
C TYR A 185 -9.81 -7.85 4.15
N GLY A 186 -9.51 -7.72 5.45
CA GLY A 186 -9.96 -8.65 6.48
C GLY A 186 -9.73 -8.10 7.87
N LEU A 187 -9.63 -8.98 8.84
CA LEU A 187 -9.21 -8.67 10.21
C LEU A 187 -7.81 -9.23 10.43
N CYS A 188 -6.95 -8.47 11.09
CA CYS A 188 -5.69 -9.02 11.59
C CYS A 188 -5.96 -9.95 12.76
N ALA A 189 -5.00 -10.81 13.13
CA ALA A 189 -5.16 -11.77 14.22
C ALA A 189 -5.66 -11.10 15.51
N GLY A 190 -5.05 -9.99 15.91
CA GLY A 190 -5.43 -9.29 17.13
C GLY A 190 -6.79 -8.59 17.09
N CYS A 191 -7.40 -8.39 15.91
CA CYS A 191 -8.78 -7.90 15.79
C CYS A 191 -9.78 -9.06 15.67
N ALA A 192 -9.40 -10.14 15.00
CA ALA A 192 -10.22 -11.34 14.88
C ALA A 192 -10.47 -12.07 16.21
N GLU A 193 -9.54 -11.96 17.17
CA GLU A 193 -9.70 -12.51 18.52
C GLU A 193 -10.62 -11.67 19.42
N ARG A 194 -11.00 -10.46 19.00
CA ARG A 194 -11.88 -9.55 19.75
C ARG A 194 -13.31 -9.53 19.25
N ASP A 195 -13.59 -10.20 18.13
CA ASP A 195 -14.89 -10.32 17.49
C ASP A 195 -15.58 -11.64 17.91
#